data_d6ed26a0638f423057b4220369aaf903
#
_entry.id   d6ed26a0638f423057b4220369aaf903
#
_cell.length_a   1.000
_cell.length_b   1.000
_cell.length_c   1.000
_cell.angle_alpha   90.00
_cell.angle_beta   90.00
_cell.angle_gamma   90.00
#
_symmetry.space_group_name_H-M   'P 1'
#
loop_
_entity.id
_entity.type
_entity.pdbx_description
1 polymer ?
#
loop_
_entity_poly.entity_id
_entity_poly.type
_entity_poly.pdbx_seq_one_letter_code
_entity_poly.pdbx_strand_id
1 'polypeptide(L)'
;MLLDRALPCLLICAAASAHAASAAAPPVRIILVGDSTMASSTGYGDALCARFSPETACINLARGGRSSGSFRAEGRWDEVEALLRAPAGFNATYVLIQFGHNDQPGKPGRSTDLVHEFPANLARYVNEARALGAVPVLVTPLTRRSFRGAWVQDDLAPWSAAVRRVATATEAPLVDLNRLSMADVQAIGPARADALARAGANFDHTHLGPAGAARVAATMTGALLRAAPPLARVLGSAR
;
A
#
# COMPACT_ATOMS: atom_id res chain seq x y z
N MET A 1 86.96 -19.10 16.42
CA MET A 1 86.06 -18.85 15.26
C MET A 1 84.68 -19.36 15.70
N LEU A 2 83.84 -18.45 16.18
CA LEU A 2 82.46 -18.69 16.56
C LEU A 2 81.58 -18.10 15.49
N LEU A 3 80.78 -18.92 14.79
CA LEU A 3 79.81 -18.46 13.80
C LEU A 3 78.49 -18.22 14.51
N ASP A 4 78.08 -16.96 14.55
CA ASP A 4 76.77 -16.49 15.00
C ASP A 4 75.72 -16.80 13.89
N ARG A 5 74.72 -17.59 14.21
CA ARG A 5 73.58 -17.86 13.36
C ARG A 5 72.40 -17.03 13.88
N ALA A 6 72.09 -15.93 13.25
CA ALA A 6 70.88 -15.18 13.47
C ALA A 6 69.67 -15.89 12.84
N LEU A 7 68.66 -16.22 13.67
CA LEU A 7 67.32 -16.72 13.24
C LEU A 7 66.45 -15.51 12.83
N PRO A 8 65.79 -15.52 11.69
CA PRO A 8 64.79 -14.49 11.37
C PRO A 8 63.47 -14.81 12.10
N CYS A 9 63.04 -13.83 12.87
CA CYS A 9 61.71 -13.82 13.52
C CYS A 9 60.61 -13.51 12.46
N LEU A 10 59.79 -14.50 12.09
CA LEU A 10 58.66 -14.33 11.19
C LEU A 10 57.50 -13.73 11.94
N LEU A 11 57.21 -12.43 11.76
CA LEU A 11 55.98 -11.80 12.26
C LEU A 11 54.82 -12.22 11.38
N ILE A 12 53.93 -13.07 11.92
CA ILE A 12 52.62 -13.38 11.30
C ILE A 12 51.66 -12.28 11.69
N CYS A 13 51.36 -11.34 10.77
CA CYS A 13 50.25 -10.41 10.89
C CYS A 13 48.92 -11.14 10.67
N ALA A 14 48.21 -11.47 11.73
CA ALA A 14 46.82 -11.94 11.64
C ALA A 14 45.92 -10.76 11.27
N ALA A 15 45.48 -10.71 10.01
CA ALA A 15 44.44 -9.76 9.58
C ALA A 15 43.09 -10.22 10.16
N ALA A 16 42.62 -9.51 11.18
CA ALA A 16 41.30 -9.66 11.72
C ALA A 16 40.27 -9.10 10.70
N SER A 17 39.60 -9.99 9.97
CA SER A 17 38.45 -9.62 9.13
C SER A 17 37.30 -9.20 10.01
N ALA A 18 37.11 -7.91 10.20
CA ALA A 18 35.92 -7.37 10.83
C ALA A 18 34.70 -7.62 9.89
N HIS A 19 33.92 -8.65 10.18
CA HIS A 19 32.61 -8.81 9.58
C HIS A 19 31.74 -7.68 10.13
N ALA A 20 31.49 -6.64 9.32
CA ALA A 20 30.45 -5.68 9.62
C ALA A 20 29.12 -6.44 9.65
N ALA A 21 28.58 -6.68 10.83
CA ALA A 21 27.22 -7.17 11.00
C ALA A 21 26.31 -6.17 10.28
N SER A 22 25.63 -6.63 9.23
CA SER A 22 24.59 -5.84 8.58
C SER A 22 23.56 -5.49 9.63
N ALA A 23 23.51 -4.22 10.03
CA ALA A 23 22.49 -3.78 10.97
C ALA A 23 21.12 -4.13 10.37
N ALA A 24 20.33 -4.91 11.10
CA ALA A 24 18.97 -5.25 10.68
C ALA A 24 18.21 -3.95 10.33
N ALA A 25 17.51 -3.96 9.20
CA ALA A 25 16.72 -2.79 8.80
C ALA A 25 15.74 -2.45 9.94
N PRO A 26 15.60 -1.16 10.28
CA PRO A 26 14.74 -0.77 11.39
C PRO A 26 13.30 -1.24 11.15
N PRO A 27 12.60 -1.77 12.17
CA PRO A 27 11.25 -2.27 12.02
C PRO A 27 10.30 -1.17 11.53
N VAL A 28 9.51 -1.49 10.52
CA VAL A 28 8.52 -0.60 9.91
C VAL A 28 7.13 -1.20 10.08
N ARG A 29 6.14 -0.36 10.35
CA ARG A 29 4.73 -0.74 10.36
C ARG A 29 4.01 -0.14 9.16
N ILE A 30 3.19 -0.94 8.49
CA ILE A 30 2.32 -0.52 7.39
C ILE A 30 0.90 -0.88 7.76
N ILE A 31 -0.01 0.08 7.72
CA ILE A 31 -1.43 -0.11 7.99
C ILE A 31 -2.20 0.20 6.71
N LEU A 32 -3.02 -0.74 6.25
CA LEU A 32 -3.87 -0.57 5.10
C LEU A 32 -5.28 -0.20 5.55
N VAL A 33 -5.79 0.91 5.03
CA VAL A 33 -7.10 1.49 5.33
C VAL A 33 -7.86 1.69 4.03
N GLY A 34 -9.03 1.07 3.88
CA GLY A 34 -9.74 1.15 2.63
C GLY A 34 -11.02 0.31 2.57
N ASP A 35 -11.51 0.16 1.36
CA ASP A 35 -12.71 -0.59 1.03
C ASP A 35 -12.42 -2.05 0.62
N SER A 36 -13.41 -2.70 -0.03
CA SER A 36 -13.32 -4.10 -0.46
C SER A 36 -12.22 -4.37 -1.47
N THR A 37 -11.76 -3.38 -2.24
CA THR A 37 -10.72 -3.57 -3.25
C THR A 37 -9.32 -3.65 -2.64
N MET A 38 -9.18 -3.27 -1.36
CA MET A 38 -7.97 -3.44 -0.56
C MET A 38 -8.15 -4.53 0.52
N ALA A 39 -9.37 -4.85 0.93
CA ALA A 39 -9.65 -5.80 2.01
C ALA A 39 -9.17 -7.23 1.71
N SER A 40 -9.00 -8.01 2.78
CA SER A 40 -8.69 -9.44 2.70
C SER A 40 -9.70 -10.19 1.82
N SER A 41 -9.25 -11.17 1.06
CA SER A 41 -10.03 -12.07 0.19
C SER A 41 -10.79 -11.45 -0.98
N THR A 42 -10.91 -10.13 -1.07
CA THR A 42 -11.63 -9.44 -2.16
C THR A 42 -10.81 -8.36 -2.85
N GLY A 43 -9.71 -7.97 -2.26
CA GLY A 43 -8.80 -6.93 -2.72
C GLY A 43 -7.35 -7.38 -2.76
N TYR A 44 -6.46 -6.42 -2.94
CA TYR A 44 -5.03 -6.67 -3.10
C TYR A 44 -4.21 -6.53 -1.80
N GLY A 45 -4.81 -6.12 -0.69
CA GLY A 45 -4.07 -5.70 0.51
C GLY A 45 -3.19 -6.80 1.10
N ASP A 46 -3.72 -8.03 1.26
CA ASP A 46 -2.93 -9.14 1.82
C ASP A 46 -1.80 -9.55 0.86
N ALA A 47 -2.05 -9.56 -0.44
CA ALA A 47 -1.01 -9.81 -1.44
C ALA A 47 0.06 -8.69 -1.45
N LEU A 48 -0.30 -7.46 -1.13
CA LEU A 48 0.66 -6.37 -0.93
C LEU A 48 1.46 -6.57 0.37
N CYS A 49 0.81 -6.93 1.47
CA CYS A 49 1.49 -7.24 2.73
C CYS A 49 2.52 -8.35 2.58
N ALA A 50 2.21 -9.37 1.80
CA ALA A 50 3.12 -10.48 1.52
C ALA A 50 4.39 -10.09 0.73
N ARG A 51 4.47 -8.88 0.20
CA ARG A 51 5.65 -8.37 -0.54
C ARG A 51 6.67 -7.67 0.36
N PHE A 52 6.32 -7.39 1.59
CA PHE A 52 7.24 -6.81 2.55
C PHE A 52 8.08 -7.90 3.24
N SER A 53 9.21 -7.50 3.79
CA SER A 53 10.07 -8.41 4.55
C SER A 53 9.34 -8.94 5.80
N PRO A 54 9.69 -10.12 6.32
CA PRO A 54 9.05 -10.70 7.51
C PRO A 54 9.14 -9.81 8.77
N GLU A 55 10.13 -8.92 8.81
CA GLU A 55 10.33 -7.96 9.93
C GLU A 55 9.37 -6.77 9.85
N THR A 56 8.66 -6.60 8.73
CA THR A 56 7.70 -5.52 8.54
C THR A 56 6.34 -5.93 9.06
N ALA A 57 5.80 -5.18 10.03
CA ALA A 57 4.44 -5.37 10.49
C ALA A 57 3.45 -4.76 9.49
N CYS A 58 2.87 -5.58 8.62
CA CYS A 58 1.82 -5.13 7.70
C CYS A 58 0.44 -5.58 8.20
N ILE A 59 -0.44 -4.60 8.47
CA ILE A 59 -1.76 -4.81 9.08
C ILE A 59 -2.82 -4.32 8.09
N ASN A 60 -3.65 -5.25 7.60
CA ASN A 60 -4.74 -4.91 6.68
C ASN A 60 -6.05 -4.69 7.45
N LEU A 61 -6.41 -3.42 7.68
CA LEU A 61 -7.66 -3.00 8.32
C LEU A 61 -8.74 -2.60 7.30
N ALA A 62 -8.48 -2.73 6.00
CA ALA A 62 -9.48 -2.44 4.98
C ALA A 62 -10.73 -3.32 5.13
N ARG A 63 -11.92 -2.77 4.89
CA ARG A 63 -13.21 -3.44 5.09
C ARG A 63 -14.11 -3.33 3.87
N GLY A 64 -14.63 -4.47 3.45
CA GLY A 64 -15.57 -4.54 2.34
C GLY A 64 -16.81 -3.66 2.55
N GLY A 65 -17.22 -2.93 1.52
CA GLY A 65 -18.41 -2.10 1.54
C GLY A 65 -18.27 -0.72 2.22
N ARG A 66 -17.12 -0.36 2.77
CA ARG A 66 -16.94 0.92 3.49
C ARG A 66 -16.52 2.04 2.53
N SER A 67 -17.12 3.19 2.74
CA SER A 67 -16.71 4.46 2.14
C SER A 67 -15.79 5.22 3.09
N SER A 68 -15.25 6.36 2.63
CA SER A 68 -14.46 7.26 3.47
C SER A 68 -15.22 7.75 4.70
N GLY A 69 -16.54 7.95 4.58
CA GLY A 69 -17.41 8.35 5.69
C GLY A 69 -17.79 7.19 6.61
N SER A 70 -18.30 6.09 6.03
CA SER A 70 -18.82 4.97 6.85
C SER A 70 -17.71 4.21 7.61
N PHE A 71 -16.49 4.15 7.09
CA PHE A 71 -15.36 3.58 7.80
C PHE A 71 -15.08 4.31 9.13
N ARG A 72 -15.26 5.63 9.15
CA ARG A 72 -15.16 6.45 10.39
C ARG A 72 -16.37 6.27 11.27
N ALA A 73 -17.57 6.37 10.71
CA ALA A 73 -18.81 6.29 11.45
C ALA A 73 -18.99 4.98 12.23
N GLU A 74 -18.36 3.90 11.73
CA GLU A 74 -18.34 2.58 12.39
C GLU A 74 -17.20 2.39 13.40
N GLY A 75 -16.43 3.45 13.75
CA GLY A 75 -15.30 3.36 14.68
C GLY A 75 -14.08 2.64 14.12
N ARG A 76 -14.02 2.35 12.81
CA ARG A 76 -12.89 1.64 12.21
C ARG A 76 -11.59 2.45 12.20
N TRP A 77 -11.72 3.76 12.13
CA TRP A 77 -10.56 4.63 12.24
C TRP A 77 -9.99 4.67 13.66
N ASP A 78 -10.81 4.49 14.67
CA ASP A 78 -10.36 4.44 16.07
C ASP A 78 -9.42 3.24 16.30
N GLU A 79 -9.64 2.11 15.58
CA GLU A 79 -8.73 0.95 15.58
C GLU A 79 -7.33 1.36 15.05
N VAL A 80 -7.29 2.17 13.99
CA VAL A 80 -6.03 2.69 13.43
C VAL A 80 -5.33 3.62 14.42
N GLU A 81 -6.07 4.56 14.98
CA GLU A 81 -5.52 5.51 15.96
C GLU A 81 -4.99 4.80 17.21
N ALA A 82 -5.68 3.77 17.68
CA ALA A 82 -5.22 2.95 18.81
C ALA A 82 -3.86 2.31 18.50
N LEU A 83 -3.69 1.75 17.29
CA LEU A 83 -2.40 1.23 16.85
C LEU A 83 -1.32 2.33 16.76
N LEU A 84 -1.69 3.53 16.28
CA LEU A 84 -0.73 4.64 16.15
C LEU A 84 -0.26 5.17 17.51
N ARG A 85 -1.14 5.19 18.51
CA ARG A 85 -0.82 5.63 19.88
C ARG A 85 -0.06 4.56 20.69
N ALA A 86 -0.17 3.30 20.32
CA ALA A 86 0.50 2.23 21.05
C ALA A 86 2.03 2.33 20.88
N PRO A 87 2.82 2.29 21.97
CA PRO A 87 4.26 2.22 21.90
C PRO A 87 4.67 0.88 21.28
N ALA A 88 5.23 0.90 20.09
CA ALA A 88 5.44 -0.31 19.32
C ALA A 88 6.87 -0.51 18.80
N GLY A 89 7.83 0.37 19.16
CA GLY A 89 9.23 0.23 18.75
C GLY A 89 9.48 0.28 17.25
N PHE A 90 8.53 0.79 16.45
CA PHE A 90 8.72 1.00 15.02
C PHE A 90 9.42 2.33 14.74
N ASN A 91 10.38 2.31 13.83
CA ASN A 91 11.08 3.54 13.41
C ASN A 91 10.23 4.39 12.46
N ALA A 92 9.28 3.78 11.77
CA ALA A 92 8.33 4.47 10.93
C ALA A 92 7.01 3.68 10.83
N THR A 93 5.90 4.40 10.73
CA THR A 93 4.59 3.82 10.43
C THR A 93 4.02 4.51 9.20
N TYR A 94 3.61 3.74 8.21
CA TYR A 94 2.90 4.22 7.02
C TYR A 94 1.45 3.80 7.08
N VAL A 95 0.53 4.72 6.74
CA VAL A 95 -0.90 4.43 6.63
C VAL A 95 -1.32 4.65 5.17
N LEU A 96 -1.63 3.57 4.46
CA LEU A 96 -2.11 3.61 3.08
C LEU A 96 -3.63 3.73 3.10
N ILE A 97 -4.16 4.79 2.47
CA ILE A 97 -5.58 5.16 2.56
C ILE A 97 -6.21 5.15 1.16
N GLN A 98 -7.16 4.24 0.92
CA GLN A 98 -7.86 4.09 -0.35
C GLN A 98 -9.37 3.99 -0.17
N PHE A 99 -10.12 4.95 -0.70
CA PHE A 99 -11.58 4.95 -0.77
C PHE A 99 -12.05 5.47 -2.14
N GLY A 100 -13.34 5.36 -2.42
CA GLY A 100 -13.99 5.90 -3.62
C GLY A 100 -15.11 5.01 -4.16
N HIS A 101 -14.95 3.67 -4.15
CA HIS A 101 -15.94 2.75 -4.71
C HIS A 101 -17.30 2.82 -4.01
N ASN A 102 -17.31 2.98 -2.69
CA ASN A 102 -18.53 3.05 -1.90
C ASN A 102 -19.00 4.48 -1.62
N ASP A 103 -18.16 5.45 -1.93
CA ASP A 103 -18.47 6.88 -1.85
C ASP A 103 -19.37 7.36 -2.99
N GLN A 104 -19.43 6.60 -4.09
CA GLN A 104 -20.27 6.89 -5.27
C GLN A 104 -21.76 7.00 -4.89
N PRO A 105 -22.55 7.83 -5.61
CA PRO A 105 -23.99 7.96 -5.40
C PRO A 105 -24.74 6.62 -5.46
N GLY A 106 -25.91 6.57 -4.83
CA GLY A 106 -26.81 5.42 -4.87
C GLY A 106 -26.43 4.29 -3.90
N LYS A 107 -25.60 4.55 -2.89
CA LYS A 107 -25.20 3.59 -1.86
C LYS A 107 -25.66 4.04 -0.48
N PRO A 108 -26.88 3.68 -0.03
CA PRO A 108 -27.42 4.13 1.24
C PRO A 108 -26.45 3.92 2.41
N GLY A 109 -26.26 4.96 3.25
CA GLY A 109 -25.37 4.95 4.41
C GLY A 109 -23.87 4.93 4.08
N ARG A 110 -23.49 5.00 2.78
CA ARG A 110 -22.09 4.97 2.32
C ARG A 110 -21.72 6.09 1.39
N SER A 111 -22.63 6.51 0.49
CA SER A 111 -22.37 7.62 -0.43
C SER A 111 -21.93 8.86 0.33
N THR A 112 -20.94 9.55 -0.23
CA THR A 112 -20.45 10.84 0.27
C THR A 112 -20.54 11.88 -0.84
N ASP A 113 -20.72 13.14 -0.49
CA ASP A 113 -20.64 14.22 -1.47
C ASP A 113 -19.22 14.32 -2.05
N LEU A 114 -19.10 14.29 -3.38
CA LEU A 114 -17.82 14.29 -4.08
C LEU A 114 -17.03 15.59 -3.90
N VAL A 115 -17.74 16.71 -3.69
CA VAL A 115 -17.13 18.05 -3.67
C VAL A 115 -16.71 18.43 -2.25
N HIS A 116 -17.51 18.09 -1.26
CA HIS A 116 -17.31 18.53 0.13
C HIS A 116 -16.91 17.38 1.07
N GLU A 117 -17.72 16.32 1.16
CA GLU A 117 -17.51 15.29 2.18
C GLU A 117 -16.32 14.38 1.88
N PHE A 118 -16.24 13.86 0.65
CA PHE A 118 -15.18 12.92 0.29
C PHE A 118 -13.77 13.51 0.46
N PRO A 119 -13.47 14.70 -0.10
CA PRO A 119 -12.15 15.32 0.09
C PRO A 119 -11.90 15.71 1.55
N ALA A 120 -12.92 16.19 2.29
CA ALA A 120 -12.78 16.52 3.71
C ALA A 120 -12.45 15.28 4.54
N ASN A 121 -13.09 14.13 4.28
CA ASN A 121 -12.78 12.87 4.95
C ASN A 121 -11.33 12.44 4.69
N LEU A 122 -10.86 12.52 3.44
CA LEU A 122 -9.48 12.16 3.10
C LEU A 122 -8.46 13.08 3.77
N ALA A 123 -8.69 14.39 3.74
CA ALA A 123 -7.82 15.37 4.40
C ALA A 123 -7.76 15.11 5.92
N ARG A 124 -8.87 14.75 6.52
CA ARG A 124 -8.95 14.41 7.94
C ARG A 124 -8.13 13.16 8.27
N TYR A 125 -8.22 12.09 7.48
CA TYR A 125 -7.38 10.90 7.64
C TYR A 125 -5.89 11.25 7.57
N VAL A 126 -5.49 12.07 6.59
CA VAL A 126 -4.09 12.51 6.44
C VAL A 126 -3.62 13.27 7.67
N ASN A 127 -4.39 14.25 8.13
CA ASN A 127 -4.00 15.14 9.23
C ASN A 127 -3.92 14.36 10.56
N GLU A 128 -4.88 13.49 10.85
CA GLU A 128 -4.90 12.69 12.07
C GLU A 128 -3.77 11.64 12.10
N ALA A 129 -3.51 10.94 10.98
CA ALA A 129 -2.39 10.01 10.89
C ALA A 129 -1.05 10.74 11.13
N ARG A 130 -0.89 11.92 10.51
CA ARG A 130 0.32 12.75 10.65
C ARG A 130 0.50 13.28 12.07
N ALA A 131 -0.58 13.73 12.71
CA ALA A 131 -0.58 14.20 14.10
C ALA A 131 -0.15 13.09 15.09
N LEU A 132 -0.37 11.82 14.73
CA LEU A 132 0.06 10.64 15.49
C LEU A 132 1.41 10.07 15.02
N GLY A 133 2.19 10.84 14.27
CA GLY A 133 3.56 10.50 13.86
C GLY A 133 3.65 9.49 12.70
N ALA A 134 2.54 9.16 12.04
CA ALA A 134 2.58 8.28 10.88
C ALA A 134 2.76 9.07 9.57
N VAL A 135 3.22 8.39 8.54
CA VAL A 135 3.28 8.88 7.16
C VAL A 135 2.03 8.42 6.42
N PRO A 136 1.02 9.29 6.21
CA PRO A 136 -0.14 8.94 5.39
C PRO A 136 0.25 8.89 3.92
N VAL A 137 -0.20 7.86 3.21
CA VAL A 137 -0.04 7.70 1.76
C VAL A 137 -1.43 7.57 1.15
N LEU A 138 -1.84 8.55 0.35
CA LEU A 138 -3.11 8.47 -0.36
C LEU A 138 -2.98 7.55 -1.59
N VAL A 139 -4.00 6.73 -1.81
CA VAL A 139 -4.08 5.82 -2.94
C VAL A 139 -5.39 6.11 -3.69
N THR A 140 -5.32 6.42 -5.00
CA THR A 140 -6.54 6.56 -5.81
C THR A 140 -7.24 5.22 -5.94
N PRO A 141 -8.60 5.17 -6.05
CA PRO A 141 -9.34 3.93 -6.11
C PRO A 141 -8.91 3.05 -7.30
N LEU A 142 -8.84 1.74 -7.08
CA LEU A 142 -8.54 0.74 -8.11
C LEU A 142 -9.59 0.82 -9.24
N THR A 143 -9.17 0.75 -10.51
CA THR A 143 -10.14 0.71 -11.61
C THR A 143 -11.02 -0.54 -11.56
N ARG A 144 -12.27 -0.43 -12.03
CA ARG A 144 -13.08 -1.60 -12.36
C ARG A 144 -12.66 -2.18 -13.71
N ARG A 145 -12.89 -3.46 -13.90
CA ARG A 145 -12.65 -4.14 -15.17
C ARG A 145 -13.89 -4.08 -16.07
N SER A 146 -14.42 -2.87 -16.22
CA SER A 146 -15.61 -2.59 -17.03
C SER A 146 -15.19 -2.08 -18.41
N PHE A 147 -15.61 -2.76 -19.46
CA PHE A 147 -15.28 -2.40 -20.84
C PHE A 147 -16.51 -1.98 -21.64
N ARG A 148 -16.31 -1.05 -22.56
CA ARG A 148 -17.24 -0.76 -23.67
C ARG A 148 -16.49 -1.05 -24.97
N GLY A 149 -16.82 -2.17 -25.60
CA GLY A 149 -16.01 -2.70 -26.69
C GLY A 149 -14.60 -3.03 -26.21
N ALA A 150 -13.59 -2.49 -26.86
CA ALA A 150 -12.17 -2.68 -26.49
C ALA A 150 -11.65 -1.69 -25.44
N TRP A 151 -12.48 -0.75 -24.97
CA TRP A 151 -12.03 0.36 -24.12
C TRP A 151 -12.52 0.21 -22.68
N VAL A 152 -11.57 0.20 -21.74
CA VAL A 152 -11.87 0.22 -20.32
C VAL A 152 -12.53 1.54 -19.92
N GLN A 153 -13.55 1.48 -19.04
CA GLN A 153 -14.31 2.64 -18.59
C GLN A 153 -13.78 3.12 -17.25
N ASP A 154 -13.51 4.43 -17.12
CA ASP A 154 -13.06 5.05 -15.87
C ASP A 154 -14.24 5.69 -15.13
N ASP A 155 -15.09 4.87 -14.52
CA ASP A 155 -16.22 5.32 -13.70
C ASP A 155 -15.80 5.86 -12.32
N LEU A 156 -14.52 5.78 -11.99
CA LEU A 156 -13.93 6.31 -10.76
C LEU A 156 -13.09 7.57 -10.98
N ALA A 157 -13.02 8.09 -12.21
CA ALA A 157 -12.25 9.28 -12.55
C ALA A 157 -12.50 10.49 -11.63
N PRO A 158 -13.78 10.84 -11.29
CA PRO A 158 -14.05 11.99 -10.42
C PRO A 158 -13.47 11.81 -8.99
N TRP A 159 -13.61 10.62 -8.41
CA TRP A 159 -13.06 10.30 -7.09
C TRP A 159 -11.52 10.27 -7.12
N SER A 160 -10.94 9.68 -8.16
CA SER A 160 -9.48 9.70 -8.36
C SER A 160 -8.95 11.12 -8.48
N ALA A 161 -9.64 11.99 -9.18
CA ALA A 161 -9.28 13.40 -9.28
C ALA A 161 -9.36 14.12 -7.92
N ALA A 162 -10.38 13.82 -7.10
CA ALA A 162 -10.49 14.35 -5.74
C ALA A 162 -9.33 13.87 -4.85
N VAL A 163 -8.96 12.60 -4.88
CA VAL A 163 -7.79 12.08 -4.14
C VAL A 163 -6.52 12.83 -4.53
N ARG A 164 -6.26 13.03 -5.85
CA ARG A 164 -5.09 13.78 -6.33
C ARG A 164 -5.05 15.20 -5.79
N ARG A 165 -6.21 15.92 -5.81
CA ARG A 165 -6.30 17.27 -5.25
C ARG A 165 -6.00 17.30 -3.75
N VAL A 166 -6.55 16.36 -2.98
CA VAL A 166 -6.27 16.28 -1.54
C VAL A 166 -4.80 15.97 -1.29
N ALA A 167 -4.20 15.04 -2.04
CA ALA A 167 -2.77 14.73 -1.92
C ALA A 167 -1.91 15.97 -2.14
N THR A 168 -2.21 16.78 -3.19
CA THR A 168 -1.50 18.03 -3.45
C THR A 168 -1.72 19.04 -2.32
N ALA A 169 -2.97 19.25 -1.88
CA ALA A 169 -3.32 20.25 -0.86
C ALA A 169 -2.75 19.92 0.52
N THR A 170 -2.57 18.63 0.83
CA THR A 170 -2.03 18.15 2.12
C THR A 170 -0.56 17.75 2.03
N GLU A 171 0.07 17.86 0.85
CA GLU A 171 1.44 17.39 0.60
C GLU A 171 1.64 15.91 1.01
N ALA A 172 0.59 15.09 0.88
CA ALA A 172 0.65 13.69 1.19
C ALA A 172 1.23 12.91 -0.01
N PRO A 173 2.15 11.95 0.22
CA PRO A 173 2.55 11.00 -0.80
C PRO A 173 1.34 10.36 -1.49
N LEU A 174 1.41 10.22 -2.81
CA LEU A 174 0.32 9.71 -3.63
C LEU A 174 0.74 8.49 -4.45
N VAL A 175 -0.04 7.42 -4.38
CA VAL A 175 -0.04 6.33 -5.34
C VAL A 175 -1.25 6.49 -6.26
N ASP A 176 -1.03 6.85 -7.52
CA ASP A 176 -2.10 6.98 -8.52
C ASP A 176 -2.45 5.60 -9.11
N LEU A 177 -3.03 4.74 -8.26
CA LEU A 177 -3.38 3.37 -8.61
C LEU A 177 -4.45 3.31 -9.70
N ASN A 178 -5.41 4.24 -9.71
CA ASN A 178 -6.42 4.32 -10.75
C ASN A 178 -5.77 4.42 -12.13
N ARG A 179 -4.89 5.41 -12.35
CA ARG A 179 -4.20 5.60 -13.62
C ARG A 179 -3.35 4.37 -14.00
N LEU A 180 -2.64 3.78 -13.04
CA LEU A 180 -1.79 2.62 -13.28
C LEU A 180 -2.62 1.37 -13.63
N SER A 181 -3.70 1.12 -12.89
CA SER A 181 -4.56 -0.03 -13.13
C SER A 181 -5.42 0.13 -14.39
N MET A 182 -5.84 1.36 -14.74
CA MET A 182 -6.49 1.64 -16.02
C MET A 182 -5.59 1.26 -17.21
N ALA A 183 -4.33 1.72 -17.17
CA ALA A 183 -3.35 1.40 -18.22
C ALA A 183 -3.08 -0.10 -18.30
N ASP A 184 -2.96 -0.77 -17.16
CA ASP A 184 -2.72 -2.20 -17.07
C ASP A 184 -3.90 -3.03 -17.61
N VAL A 185 -5.13 -2.72 -17.17
CA VAL A 185 -6.36 -3.38 -17.60
C VAL A 185 -6.60 -3.16 -19.10
N GLN A 186 -6.36 -1.93 -19.60
CA GLN A 186 -6.45 -1.64 -21.03
C GLN A 186 -5.45 -2.46 -21.86
N ALA A 187 -4.21 -2.56 -21.39
CA ALA A 187 -3.15 -3.28 -22.10
C ALA A 187 -3.39 -4.78 -22.21
N ILE A 188 -3.97 -5.41 -21.18
CA ILE A 188 -4.26 -6.86 -21.19
C ILE A 188 -5.56 -7.19 -21.93
N GLY A 189 -6.46 -6.23 -22.07
CA GLY A 189 -7.76 -6.39 -22.73
C GLY A 189 -8.81 -7.14 -21.90
N PRO A 190 -10.08 -7.15 -22.36
CA PRO A 190 -11.22 -7.62 -21.57
C PRO A 190 -11.06 -9.06 -21.08
N ALA A 191 -10.77 -10.01 -21.96
CA ALA A 191 -10.74 -11.42 -21.58
C ALA A 191 -9.71 -11.76 -20.50
N ARG A 192 -8.51 -11.14 -20.55
CA ARG A 192 -7.49 -11.33 -19.50
C ARG A 192 -7.82 -10.53 -18.24
N ALA A 193 -8.46 -9.37 -18.38
CA ALA A 193 -8.91 -8.59 -17.24
C ALA A 193 -10.01 -9.32 -16.46
N ASP A 194 -10.92 -10.01 -17.16
CA ASP A 194 -11.96 -10.84 -16.56
C ASP A 194 -11.39 -11.99 -15.72
N ALA A 195 -10.30 -12.61 -16.17
CA ALA A 195 -9.61 -13.67 -15.44
C ALA A 195 -9.00 -13.22 -14.11
N LEU A 196 -8.89 -11.90 -13.86
CA LEU A 196 -8.44 -11.34 -12.58
C LEU A 196 -9.56 -11.23 -11.54
N ALA A 197 -10.81 -11.48 -11.94
CA ALA A 197 -11.97 -11.37 -11.08
C ALA A 197 -12.00 -12.42 -9.98
N ARG A 198 -12.65 -12.07 -8.88
CA ARG A 198 -13.02 -13.04 -7.86
C ARG A 198 -14.00 -14.04 -8.44
N ALA A 199 -13.83 -15.32 -8.14
CA ALA A 199 -14.80 -16.35 -8.48
C ALA A 199 -16.14 -16.11 -7.78
N GLY A 200 -17.23 -16.38 -8.46
CA GLY A 200 -18.60 -16.22 -7.94
C GLY A 200 -19.65 -16.61 -8.96
N ALA A 201 -20.92 -16.69 -8.54
CA ALA A 201 -22.04 -17.03 -9.42
C ALA A 201 -22.29 -15.96 -10.50
N ASN A 202 -21.99 -14.70 -10.19
CA ASN A 202 -22.09 -13.58 -11.11
C ASN A 202 -20.70 -13.01 -11.36
N PHE A 203 -20.50 -12.49 -12.58
CA PHE A 203 -19.25 -11.83 -12.94
C PHE A 203 -19.04 -10.57 -12.11
N ASP A 204 -17.83 -10.43 -11.55
CA ASP A 204 -17.47 -9.35 -10.65
C ASP A 204 -16.40 -8.46 -11.28
N HIS A 205 -16.81 -7.32 -11.82
CA HIS A 205 -15.91 -6.34 -12.42
C HIS A 205 -15.00 -5.64 -11.42
N THR A 206 -15.30 -5.69 -10.11
CA THR A 206 -14.67 -4.88 -9.07
C THR A 206 -13.66 -5.66 -8.24
N HIS A 207 -14.09 -6.79 -7.65
CA HIS A 207 -13.26 -7.51 -6.70
C HIS A 207 -12.30 -8.47 -7.38
N LEU A 208 -11.19 -8.73 -6.71
CA LEU A 208 -10.06 -9.49 -7.24
C LEU A 208 -10.06 -10.93 -6.72
N GLY A 209 -9.76 -11.86 -7.61
CA GLY A 209 -9.28 -13.18 -7.23
C GLY A 209 -7.78 -13.16 -6.93
N PRO A 210 -7.18 -14.32 -6.57
CA PRO A 210 -5.75 -14.39 -6.19
C PRO A 210 -4.81 -13.84 -7.26
N ALA A 211 -5.03 -14.16 -8.54
CA ALA A 211 -4.20 -13.65 -9.65
C ALA A 211 -4.30 -12.12 -9.80
N GLY A 212 -5.54 -11.58 -9.66
CA GLY A 212 -5.77 -10.14 -9.69
C GLY A 212 -5.13 -9.43 -8.51
N ALA A 213 -5.25 -9.97 -7.31
CA ALA A 213 -4.63 -9.44 -6.10
C ALA A 213 -3.10 -9.39 -6.23
N ALA A 214 -2.47 -10.47 -6.69
CA ALA A 214 -1.03 -10.53 -6.90
C ALA A 214 -0.55 -9.52 -7.95
N ARG A 215 -1.30 -9.36 -9.06
CA ARG A 215 -0.99 -8.39 -10.11
C ARG A 215 -1.06 -6.96 -9.63
N VAL A 216 -2.15 -6.58 -8.93
CA VAL A 216 -2.30 -5.23 -8.38
C VAL A 216 -1.27 -4.96 -7.29
N ALA A 217 -0.96 -5.94 -6.44
CA ALA A 217 0.09 -5.82 -5.42
C ALA A 217 1.47 -5.54 -6.05
N ALA A 218 1.80 -6.17 -7.18
CA ALA A 218 3.03 -5.87 -7.90
C ALA A 218 3.07 -4.42 -8.41
N THR A 219 1.98 -3.95 -9.01
CA THR A 219 1.83 -2.55 -9.45
C THR A 219 1.96 -1.58 -8.28
N MET A 220 1.29 -1.88 -7.16
CA MET A 220 1.36 -1.09 -5.93
C MET A 220 2.78 -0.99 -5.37
N THR A 221 3.52 -2.11 -5.35
CA THR A 221 4.91 -2.14 -4.87
C THR A 221 5.77 -1.14 -5.63
N GLY A 222 5.78 -1.20 -6.95
CA GLY A 222 6.55 -0.26 -7.79
C GLY A 222 6.11 1.20 -7.63
N ALA A 223 4.82 1.44 -7.41
CA ALA A 223 4.29 2.79 -7.19
C ALA A 223 4.63 3.34 -5.80
N LEU A 224 4.57 2.50 -4.76
CA LEU A 224 4.96 2.85 -3.40
C LEU A 224 6.43 3.26 -3.29
N LEU A 225 7.33 2.58 -4.01
CA LEU A 225 8.74 2.94 -4.05
C LEU A 225 8.98 4.35 -4.58
N ARG A 226 8.14 4.82 -5.49
CA ARG A 226 8.21 6.19 -6.02
C ARG A 226 7.58 7.20 -5.06
N ALA A 227 6.47 6.85 -4.42
CA ALA A 227 5.73 7.72 -3.51
C ALA A 227 6.38 7.82 -2.12
N ALA A 228 6.99 6.75 -1.65
CA ALA A 228 7.63 6.62 -0.35
C ALA A 228 8.95 5.83 -0.47
N PRO A 229 10.02 6.43 -1.03
CA PRO A 229 11.29 5.75 -1.30
C PRO A 229 11.91 4.98 -0.12
N PRO A 230 11.76 5.42 1.15
CA PRO A 230 12.31 4.67 2.29
C PRO A 230 11.73 3.24 2.43
N LEU A 231 10.55 2.95 1.86
CA LEU A 231 9.95 1.61 1.86
C LEU A 231 10.75 0.58 1.02
N ALA A 232 11.68 1.02 0.18
CA ALA A 232 12.57 0.11 -0.54
C ALA A 232 13.37 -0.83 0.38
N ARG A 233 13.68 -0.36 1.60
CA ARG A 233 14.46 -1.11 2.58
C ARG A 233 13.71 -2.26 3.24
N VAL A 234 12.39 -2.27 3.14
CA VAL A 234 11.51 -3.25 3.79
C VAL A 234 10.74 -4.12 2.78
N LEU A 235 11.07 -4.01 1.50
CA LEU A 235 10.58 -4.98 0.51
C LEU A 235 11.35 -6.29 0.65
N GLY A 236 10.62 -7.37 0.71
CA GLY A 236 11.19 -8.72 0.61
C GLY A 236 11.81 -8.92 -0.78
N SER A 237 12.89 -9.71 -0.85
CA SER A 237 13.34 -10.23 -2.14
C SER A 237 12.15 -10.93 -2.83
N ALA A 238 11.91 -10.63 -4.09
CA ALA A 238 10.86 -11.33 -4.86
C ALA A 238 11.14 -12.84 -4.79
N ARG A 239 10.24 -13.57 -4.15
CA ARG A 239 10.27 -15.04 -4.13
C ARG A 239 9.62 -15.57 -5.38
#